data_21fbee97c024dc0d25d4b345dd4e1843
#
_entry.id   21fbee97c024dc0d25d4b345dd4e1843
#
_cell.length_a   1.000
_cell.length_b   1.000
_cell.length_c   1.000
_cell.angle_alpha   90.00
_cell.angle_beta   90.00
_cell.angle_gamma   90.00
#
_symmetry.space_group_name_H-M   'P 1'
#
loop_
_entity.id
_entity.type
_entity.pdbx_description
1 polymer ?
#
loop_
_entity_poly.entity_id
_entity_poly.type
_entity_poly.pdbx_seq_one_letter_code
_entity_poly.pdbx_strand_id
1 'polypeptide(L)'
;MDVFRQPSVQRDGNGDLRTIGFEIEFTGVSLTDTIAAVENTYPATRKNATAAACDLDIPDLGVISVELDWEFLKQQAEEAGTFATDDWVSLLSQAAELVVPVEVVCPPLAITRLDKLLPLTGALREAGAQGTGTSFIAAYGVHINPSCPALDSATIWNYLRAFSLLQWWLVEAHAVDLTRRATTYVDLYPEAYLRQLFSTTTAPQTTQLIADYLSHNPTRNRALDMLPLFSEIDAAAVQSAVPDDRIKSRPTFHYRLPNCQIDSSDWSLANSWNVWWTVEELAQRQKDLDTLSARYLEQHRAVLGVKRNTWVAFMDQWLRDHELA
;
A
#
# COMPACT_ATOMS: atom_id res chain seq x y z
N MET A 1 11.96 -14.24 -12.86
CA MET A 1 10.64 -14.47 -13.48
C MET A 1 9.62 -13.69 -12.68
N ASP A 2 8.91 -12.81 -13.36
CA ASP A 2 7.89 -11.97 -12.73
C ASP A 2 6.61 -12.78 -12.50
N VAL A 3 6.62 -13.62 -11.47
CA VAL A 3 5.48 -14.48 -11.12
C VAL A 3 4.88 -14.00 -9.82
N PHE A 4 3.60 -13.66 -9.84
CA PHE A 4 2.83 -13.38 -8.63
C PHE A 4 2.60 -14.67 -7.84
N ARG A 5 3.17 -14.76 -6.63
CA ARG A 5 2.90 -15.88 -5.71
C ARG A 5 1.43 -15.92 -5.35
N GLN A 6 0.84 -17.10 -5.37
CA GLN A 6 -0.55 -17.28 -4.99
C GLN A 6 -0.63 -17.53 -3.48
N PRO A 7 -1.47 -16.77 -2.73
CA PRO A 7 -1.64 -17.02 -1.31
C PRO A 7 -2.48 -18.27 -1.09
N SER A 8 -2.33 -18.87 0.10
CA SER A 8 -3.10 -20.06 0.51
C SER A 8 -4.61 -19.79 0.58
N VAL A 9 -5.01 -18.53 0.90
CA VAL A 9 -6.43 -18.13 0.93
C VAL A 9 -6.73 -17.25 -0.29
N GLN A 10 -7.28 -17.86 -1.33
CA GLN A 10 -7.60 -17.20 -2.60
C GLN A 10 -9.06 -16.75 -2.72
N ARG A 11 -9.93 -17.17 -1.79
CA ARG A 11 -11.35 -16.81 -1.80
C ARG A 11 -11.73 -16.07 -0.54
N ASP A 12 -12.71 -15.21 -0.68
CA ASP A 12 -13.30 -14.50 0.45
C ASP A 12 -14.38 -15.35 1.16
N GLY A 13 -14.98 -14.79 2.22
CA GLY A 13 -16.02 -15.45 2.99
C GLY A 13 -17.31 -15.76 2.20
N ASN A 14 -17.51 -15.17 1.03
CA ASN A 14 -18.62 -15.45 0.12
C ASN A 14 -18.29 -16.54 -0.90
N GLY A 15 -17.03 -16.97 -0.98
CA GLY A 15 -16.54 -17.93 -1.93
C GLY A 15 -16.07 -17.32 -3.27
N ASP A 16 -16.08 -15.98 -3.40
CA ASP A 16 -15.58 -15.27 -4.57
C ASP A 16 -14.06 -15.21 -4.56
N LEU A 17 -13.43 -15.16 -5.75
CA LEU A 17 -11.99 -14.94 -5.84
C LEU A 17 -11.64 -13.56 -5.27
N ARG A 18 -10.67 -13.54 -4.37
CA ARG A 18 -10.11 -12.31 -3.85
C ARG A 18 -9.48 -11.48 -4.95
N THR A 19 -9.59 -10.17 -4.81
CA THR A 19 -9.06 -9.21 -5.78
C THR A 19 -7.95 -8.37 -5.17
N ILE A 20 -7.05 -7.88 -6.03
CA ILE A 20 -5.94 -7.02 -5.67
C ILE A 20 -5.95 -5.80 -6.60
N GLY A 21 -6.01 -4.60 -6.03
CA GLY A 21 -5.76 -3.35 -6.73
C GLY A 21 -4.32 -2.90 -6.56
N PHE A 22 -3.79 -2.18 -7.54
CA PHE A 22 -2.48 -1.52 -7.46
C PHE A 22 -2.65 -0.05 -7.81
N GLU A 23 -1.94 0.82 -7.10
CA GLU A 23 -1.75 2.22 -7.42
C GLU A 23 -0.24 2.41 -7.61
N ILE A 24 0.17 3.01 -8.74
CA ILE A 24 1.58 3.16 -9.13
C ILE A 24 1.86 4.63 -9.31
N GLU A 25 2.68 5.20 -8.43
CA GLU A 25 3.08 6.60 -8.46
C GLU A 25 4.48 6.73 -9.05
N PHE A 26 4.66 7.61 -10.02
CA PHE A 26 5.94 7.84 -10.68
C PHE A 26 5.99 9.24 -11.30
N THR A 27 7.16 9.61 -11.83
CA THR A 27 7.41 10.85 -12.55
C THR A 27 8.14 10.56 -13.87
N GLY A 28 8.62 11.59 -14.57
CA GLY A 28 9.41 11.47 -15.79
C GLY A 28 8.58 11.30 -17.07
N VAL A 29 7.28 11.05 -16.95
CA VAL A 29 6.35 10.90 -18.08
C VAL A 29 5.15 11.81 -17.88
N SER A 30 4.71 12.50 -18.93
CA SER A 30 3.50 13.32 -18.88
C SER A 30 2.24 12.46 -18.75
N LEU A 31 1.14 13.07 -18.27
CA LEU A 31 -0.19 12.42 -18.26
C LEU A 31 -0.55 11.89 -19.65
N THR A 32 -0.32 12.69 -20.71
CA THR A 32 -0.64 12.32 -22.10
C THR A 32 0.18 11.12 -22.58
N ASP A 33 1.48 11.11 -22.29
CA ASP A 33 2.36 10.01 -22.70
C ASP A 33 2.08 8.74 -21.90
N THR A 34 1.70 8.88 -20.62
CA THR A 34 1.26 7.76 -19.78
C THR A 34 -0.01 7.12 -20.35
N ILE A 35 -1.01 7.94 -20.71
CA ILE A 35 -2.24 7.46 -21.38
C ILE A 35 -1.88 6.73 -22.68
N ALA A 36 -1.02 7.31 -23.51
CA ALA A 36 -0.57 6.68 -24.75
C ALA A 36 0.16 5.34 -24.51
N ALA A 37 0.98 5.24 -23.45
CA ALA A 37 1.64 3.99 -23.08
C ALA A 37 0.62 2.89 -22.72
N VAL A 38 -0.44 3.23 -21.98
CA VAL A 38 -1.51 2.28 -21.65
C VAL A 38 -2.28 1.86 -22.90
N GLU A 39 -2.64 2.81 -23.79
CA GLU A 39 -3.37 2.52 -25.04
C GLU A 39 -2.57 1.67 -26.03
N ASN A 40 -1.24 1.84 -26.04
CA ASN A 40 -0.37 1.02 -26.88
C ASN A 40 -0.19 -0.40 -26.32
N THR A 41 -0.42 -0.58 -25.01
CA THR A 41 -0.29 -1.87 -24.34
C THR A 41 -1.58 -2.68 -24.38
N TYR A 42 -2.72 -1.99 -24.27
CA TYR A 42 -4.04 -2.62 -24.16
C TYR A 42 -5.04 -2.01 -25.16
N PRO A 43 -6.03 -2.77 -25.61
CA PRO A 43 -7.12 -2.24 -26.45
C PRO A 43 -8.06 -1.36 -25.60
N ALA A 44 -7.59 -0.17 -25.23
CA ALA A 44 -8.26 0.74 -24.32
C ALA A 44 -9.24 1.67 -25.03
N THR A 45 -10.32 2.05 -24.35
CA THR A 45 -11.25 3.11 -24.77
C THR A 45 -11.26 4.20 -23.72
N ARG A 46 -10.97 5.43 -24.13
CA ARG A 46 -10.98 6.61 -23.21
C ARG A 46 -12.40 6.91 -22.74
N LYS A 47 -12.51 7.11 -21.43
CA LYS A 47 -13.71 7.62 -20.74
C LYS A 47 -13.30 8.77 -19.81
N ASN A 48 -14.21 9.66 -19.47
CA ASN A 48 -14.03 10.70 -18.44
C ASN A 48 -12.69 11.47 -18.54
N ALA A 49 -12.25 11.82 -19.75
CA ALA A 49 -11.01 12.54 -19.94
C ALA A 49 -11.13 14.01 -19.53
N THR A 50 -10.17 14.47 -18.69
CA THR A 50 -9.99 15.86 -18.27
C THR A 50 -8.55 16.29 -18.51
N ALA A 51 -8.20 17.52 -18.15
CA ALA A 51 -6.81 18.00 -18.21
C ALA A 51 -5.89 17.29 -17.19
N ALA A 52 -6.45 16.64 -16.17
CA ALA A 52 -5.72 16.08 -15.05
C ALA A 52 -5.93 14.59 -14.82
N ALA A 53 -6.87 13.97 -15.51
CA ALA A 53 -7.17 12.54 -15.36
C ALA A 53 -7.83 11.97 -16.62
N CYS A 54 -7.65 10.67 -16.83
CA CYS A 54 -8.33 9.92 -17.87
C CYS A 54 -8.59 8.49 -17.42
N ASP A 55 -9.83 8.03 -17.56
CA ASP A 55 -10.21 6.65 -17.38
C ASP A 55 -10.08 5.89 -18.70
N LEU A 56 -9.42 4.75 -18.66
CA LEU A 56 -9.17 3.87 -19.80
C LEU A 56 -9.88 2.53 -19.57
N ASP A 57 -10.98 2.31 -20.26
CA ASP A 57 -11.73 1.04 -20.19
C ASP A 57 -11.08 0.00 -21.09
N ILE A 58 -10.63 -1.08 -20.49
CA ILE A 58 -9.89 -2.16 -21.15
C ILE A 58 -10.70 -3.45 -21.05
N PRO A 59 -11.09 -4.05 -22.17
CA PRO A 59 -11.81 -5.33 -22.17
C PRO A 59 -11.06 -6.40 -21.34
N ASP A 60 -11.80 -7.15 -20.55
CA ASP A 60 -11.27 -8.22 -19.68
C ASP A 60 -10.30 -7.79 -18.57
N LEU A 61 -9.96 -6.52 -18.46
CA LEU A 61 -9.13 -5.98 -17.38
C LEU A 61 -9.95 -5.09 -16.45
N GLY A 62 -10.75 -4.19 -16.99
CA GLY A 62 -11.50 -3.16 -16.29
C GLY A 62 -10.95 -1.76 -16.58
N VAL A 63 -11.26 -0.81 -15.73
CA VAL A 63 -10.85 0.58 -15.91
C VAL A 63 -9.52 0.85 -15.24
N ILE A 64 -8.54 1.29 -16.01
CA ILE A 64 -7.30 1.91 -15.50
C ILE A 64 -7.54 3.42 -15.47
N SER A 65 -7.38 4.05 -14.30
CA SER A 65 -7.37 5.51 -14.16
C SER A 65 -5.94 6.02 -14.19
N VAL A 66 -5.69 7.06 -14.98
CA VAL A 66 -4.40 7.77 -15.03
C VAL A 66 -4.67 9.20 -14.59
N GLU A 67 -4.02 9.66 -13.54
CA GLU A 67 -4.29 10.97 -12.96
C GLU A 67 -3.01 11.66 -12.47
N LEU A 68 -3.04 12.98 -12.39
CA LEU A 68 -2.00 13.76 -11.74
C LEU A 68 -2.18 13.67 -10.22
N ASP A 69 -1.10 13.51 -9.46
CA ASP A 69 -1.15 13.54 -7.99
C ASP A 69 -1.43 14.97 -7.48
N TRP A 70 -2.72 15.24 -7.27
CA TRP A 70 -3.20 16.54 -6.76
C TRP A 70 -2.74 16.83 -5.32
N GLU A 71 -2.52 15.82 -4.50
CA GLU A 71 -2.06 16.00 -3.12
C GLU A 71 -0.63 16.55 -3.12
N PHE A 72 0.22 16.01 -3.99
CA PHE A 72 1.57 16.52 -4.20
C PHE A 72 1.54 17.99 -4.67
N LEU A 73 0.70 18.32 -5.64
CA LEU A 73 0.57 19.70 -6.14
C LEU A 73 0.12 20.69 -5.06
N LYS A 74 -0.88 20.31 -4.26
CA LYS A 74 -1.35 21.14 -3.15
C LYS A 74 -0.26 21.38 -2.11
N GLN A 75 0.45 20.33 -1.73
CA GLN A 75 1.52 20.44 -0.74
C GLN A 75 2.66 21.34 -1.23
N GLN A 76 3.10 21.18 -2.47
CA GLN A 76 4.14 22.04 -3.06
C GLN A 76 3.71 23.51 -3.08
N ALA A 77 2.46 23.75 -3.38
CA ALA A 77 1.93 25.11 -3.40
C ALA A 77 1.77 25.71 -1.99
N GLU A 78 1.42 24.91 -0.98
CA GLU A 78 1.41 25.31 0.43
C GLU A 78 2.82 25.67 0.93
N GLU A 79 3.82 24.85 0.64
CA GLU A 79 5.22 25.10 0.97
C GLU A 79 5.79 26.35 0.26
N ALA A 80 5.36 26.61 -0.96
CA ALA A 80 5.74 27.80 -1.71
C ALA A 80 5.01 29.09 -1.26
N GLY A 81 4.04 29.00 -0.34
CA GLY A 81 3.26 30.13 0.16
C GLY A 81 2.38 30.79 -0.90
N THR A 82 2.05 30.11 -1.97
CA THR A 82 1.33 30.62 -3.15
C THR A 82 -0.20 30.45 -3.07
N PHE A 83 -0.73 29.87 -1.98
CA PHE A 83 -2.16 29.70 -1.82
C PHE A 83 -2.87 30.93 -1.25
N ALA A 84 -3.49 31.70 -2.11
CA ALA A 84 -4.49 32.68 -1.72
C ALA A 84 -5.71 32.72 -2.64
N THR A 85 -5.99 31.70 -3.46
CA THR A 85 -7.25 31.64 -4.24
C THR A 85 -7.50 30.26 -4.82
N ASP A 86 -8.77 29.92 -5.08
CA ASP A 86 -9.29 28.79 -5.86
C ASP A 86 -8.79 28.73 -7.34
N ASP A 87 -7.58 29.23 -7.61
CA ASP A 87 -7.05 29.35 -8.96
C ASP A 87 -6.24 28.09 -9.36
N TRP A 88 -6.99 27.03 -9.59
CA TRP A 88 -6.45 25.77 -10.09
C TRP A 88 -5.90 25.86 -11.53
N VAL A 89 -6.19 26.94 -12.27
CA VAL A 89 -5.57 27.24 -13.56
C VAL A 89 -4.10 27.61 -13.38
N SER A 90 -3.76 28.33 -12.30
CA SER A 90 -2.36 28.62 -11.99
C SER A 90 -1.60 27.38 -11.53
N LEU A 91 -2.27 26.46 -10.83
CA LEU A 91 -1.74 25.15 -10.46
C LEU A 91 -1.42 24.27 -11.67
N LEU A 92 -2.31 24.23 -12.65
CA LEU A 92 -2.07 23.52 -13.91
C LEU A 92 -0.93 24.14 -14.73
N SER A 93 -0.78 25.48 -14.68
CA SER A 93 0.33 26.17 -15.35
C SER A 93 1.66 25.87 -14.66
N GLN A 94 1.68 25.79 -13.32
CA GLN A 94 2.86 25.38 -12.56
C GLN A 94 3.14 23.87 -12.72
N ALA A 95 2.11 23.04 -12.84
CA ALA A 95 2.24 21.63 -13.16
C ALA A 95 2.91 21.36 -14.52
N ALA A 96 2.76 22.28 -15.47
CA ALA A 96 3.46 22.20 -16.77
C ALA A 96 4.96 22.51 -16.65
N GLU A 97 5.40 23.20 -15.58
CA GLU A 97 6.80 23.54 -15.32
C GLU A 97 7.45 22.63 -14.27
N LEU A 98 6.65 21.99 -13.41
CA LEU A 98 7.08 21.03 -12.41
C LEU A 98 6.85 19.61 -12.93
N VAL A 99 7.75 18.71 -12.59
CA VAL A 99 7.56 17.26 -12.82
C VAL A 99 6.53 16.75 -11.82
N VAL A 100 5.25 16.89 -12.18
CA VAL A 100 4.14 16.42 -11.33
C VAL A 100 4.07 14.92 -11.41
N PRO A 101 3.93 14.22 -10.27
CA PRO A 101 3.73 12.78 -10.27
C PRO A 101 2.45 12.40 -11.00
N VAL A 102 2.56 11.30 -11.73
CA VAL A 102 1.40 10.62 -12.32
C VAL A 102 1.11 9.39 -11.47
N GLU A 103 -0.16 9.20 -11.16
CA GLU A 103 -0.66 8.00 -10.52
C GLU A 103 -1.44 7.15 -11.55
N VAL A 104 -1.12 5.87 -11.62
CA VAL A 104 -1.87 4.87 -12.38
C VAL A 104 -2.58 3.95 -11.41
N VAL A 105 -3.92 4.06 -11.36
CA VAL A 105 -4.78 3.22 -10.53
C VAL A 105 -5.31 2.05 -11.34
N CYS A 106 -4.84 0.85 -11.02
CA CYS A 106 -5.30 -0.38 -11.67
C CYS A 106 -6.61 -0.88 -11.06
N PRO A 107 -7.51 -1.45 -11.87
CA PRO A 107 -8.73 -2.06 -11.35
C PRO A 107 -8.40 -3.24 -10.42
N PRO A 108 -9.26 -3.56 -9.45
CA PRO A 108 -9.07 -4.75 -8.63
C PRO A 108 -9.23 -6.02 -9.46
N LEU A 109 -8.12 -6.71 -9.71
CA LEU A 109 -8.09 -7.97 -10.47
C LEU A 109 -8.16 -9.18 -9.55
N ALA A 110 -8.83 -10.23 -10.02
CA ALA A 110 -8.76 -11.52 -9.35
C ALA A 110 -7.28 -11.95 -9.18
N ILE A 111 -6.94 -12.46 -8.02
CA ILE A 111 -5.58 -12.81 -7.61
C ILE A 111 -4.88 -13.76 -8.59
N THR A 112 -5.65 -14.56 -9.33
CA THR A 112 -5.17 -15.48 -10.38
C THR A 112 -4.92 -14.82 -11.73
N ARG A 113 -5.15 -13.50 -11.84
CA ARG A 113 -5.06 -12.74 -13.11
C ARG A 113 -4.11 -11.53 -13.04
N LEU A 114 -3.31 -11.42 -11.99
CA LEU A 114 -2.40 -10.29 -11.78
C LEU A 114 -1.30 -10.19 -12.85
N ASP A 115 -0.96 -11.30 -13.49
CA ASP A 115 -0.04 -11.37 -14.62
C ASP A 115 -0.43 -10.45 -15.78
N LYS A 116 -1.72 -10.13 -15.93
CA LYS A 116 -2.21 -9.18 -16.93
C LYS A 116 -1.67 -7.75 -16.74
N LEU A 117 -1.15 -7.39 -15.55
CA LEU A 117 -0.53 -6.09 -15.28
C LEU A 117 0.97 -6.03 -15.61
N LEU A 118 1.62 -7.16 -15.88
CA LEU A 118 3.07 -7.18 -16.18
C LEU A 118 3.45 -6.32 -17.42
N PRO A 119 2.68 -6.35 -18.53
CA PRO A 119 3.00 -5.50 -19.67
C PRO A 119 2.95 -4.00 -19.37
N LEU A 120 2.08 -3.57 -18.43
CA LEU A 120 1.92 -2.17 -18.05
C LEU A 120 3.22 -1.57 -17.51
N THR A 121 3.89 -2.26 -16.59
CA THR A 121 5.13 -1.74 -15.99
C THR A 121 6.26 -1.62 -17.01
N GLY A 122 6.32 -2.55 -17.97
CA GLY A 122 7.25 -2.46 -19.10
C GLY A 122 7.00 -1.24 -19.99
N ALA A 123 5.75 -1.03 -20.38
CA ALA A 123 5.37 0.09 -21.22
C ALA A 123 5.60 1.46 -20.57
N LEU A 124 5.28 1.59 -19.28
CA LEU A 124 5.55 2.82 -18.53
C LEU A 124 7.05 3.10 -18.41
N ARG A 125 7.87 2.06 -18.18
CA ARG A 125 9.35 2.17 -18.18
C ARG A 125 9.87 2.62 -19.53
N GLU A 126 9.41 2.02 -20.64
CA GLU A 126 9.80 2.39 -22.00
C GLU A 126 9.38 3.83 -22.34
N ALA A 127 8.27 4.32 -21.78
CA ALA A 127 7.85 5.71 -21.90
C ALA A 127 8.73 6.68 -21.10
N GLY A 128 9.61 6.19 -20.21
CA GLY A 128 10.54 7.00 -19.42
C GLY A 128 10.10 7.24 -17.99
N ALA A 129 9.16 6.44 -17.45
CA ALA A 129 8.75 6.54 -16.05
C ALA A 129 9.92 6.38 -15.08
N GLN A 130 9.99 7.24 -14.08
CA GLN A 130 11.02 7.29 -13.05
C GLN A 130 10.40 7.08 -11.67
N GLY A 131 10.97 6.17 -10.91
CA GLY A 131 10.47 5.78 -9.61
C GLY A 131 11.10 6.53 -8.43
N THR A 132 11.00 5.93 -7.25
CA THR A 132 11.37 6.52 -5.95
C THR A 132 12.81 6.99 -5.85
N GLY A 133 13.75 6.34 -6.51
CA GLY A 133 15.21 6.61 -6.37
C GLY A 133 15.72 7.85 -7.10
N THR A 134 14.94 8.46 -7.97
CA THR A 134 15.38 9.53 -8.88
C THR A 134 15.07 10.94 -8.38
N SER A 135 14.20 11.09 -7.38
CA SER A 135 13.81 12.39 -6.83
C SER A 135 14.03 12.48 -5.33
N PHE A 136 14.78 13.50 -4.90
CA PHE A 136 14.97 13.80 -3.47
C PHE A 136 13.72 14.39 -2.80
N ILE A 137 12.70 14.77 -3.57
CA ILE A 137 11.54 15.54 -3.08
C ILE A 137 10.27 14.70 -3.02
N ALA A 138 10.17 13.64 -3.83
CA ALA A 138 8.94 12.91 -3.98
C ALA A 138 9.07 11.45 -3.50
N ALA A 139 8.22 11.10 -2.56
CA ALA A 139 8.16 9.78 -1.96
C ALA A 139 7.20 8.87 -2.75
N TYR A 140 7.45 8.69 -4.06
CA TYR A 140 6.63 7.81 -4.90
C TYR A 140 6.58 6.39 -4.36
N GLY A 141 5.44 5.75 -4.50
CA GLY A 141 5.24 4.42 -3.99
C GLY A 141 4.39 3.56 -4.91
N VAL A 142 4.28 2.32 -4.51
CA VAL A 142 3.25 1.41 -5.01
C VAL A 142 2.34 1.09 -3.85
N HIS A 143 1.03 1.34 -4.01
CA HIS A 143 0.06 0.87 -3.06
C HIS A 143 -0.53 -0.45 -3.54
N ILE A 144 -0.67 -1.38 -2.62
CA ILE A 144 -1.28 -2.69 -2.88
C ILE A 144 -2.54 -2.78 -2.03
N ASN A 145 -3.68 -3.02 -2.69
CA ASN A 145 -4.99 -3.07 -2.06
C ASN A 145 -5.58 -4.50 -2.15
N PRO A 146 -5.10 -5.46 -1.35
CA PRO A 146 -5.68 -6.81 -1.34
C PRO A 146 -7.03 -6.81 -0.64
N SER A 147 -8.04 -7.45 -1.22
CA SER A 147 -9.30 -7.67 -0.53
C SER A 147 -9.08 -8.53 0.71
N CYS A 148 -9.71 -8.16 1.83
CA CYS A 148 -9.65 -8.92 3.07
C CYS A 148 -10.37 -10.27 2.87
N PRO A 149 -9.80 -11.42 3.32
CA PRO A 149 -10.46 -12.70 3.17
C PRO A 149 -11.82 -12.79 3.85
N ALA A 150 -11.96 -12.19 5.04
CA ALA A 150 -13.21 -12.08 5.77
C ALA A 150 -13.17 -10.85 6.67
N LEU A 151 -14.32 -10.18 6.85
CA LEU A 151 -14.43 -8.99 7.69
C LEU A 151 -14.70 -9.33 9.16
N ASP A 152 -14.39 -10.55 9.59
CA ASP A 152 -14.45 -10.93 10.99
C ASP A 152 -13.19 -10.51 11.77
N SER A 153 -13.37 -10.36 13.07
CA SER A 153 -12.31 -9.88 13.95
C SER A 153 -11.08 -10.79 13.96
N ALA A 154 -11.24 -12.10 13.90
CA ALA A 154 -10.12 -13.04 13.99
C ALA A 154 -9.23 -12.93 12.76
N THR A 155 -9.82 -12.86 11.58
CA THR A 155 -9.09 -12.64 10.31
C THR A 155 -8.33 -11.32 10.34
N ILE A 156 -8.99 -10.20 10.62
CA ILE A 156 -8.36 -8.88 10.63
C ILE A 156 -7.25 -8.81 11.69
N TRP A 157 -7.49 -9.35 12.89
CA TRP A 157 -6.52 -9.38 13.97
C TRP A 157 -5.26 -10.18 13.60
N ASN A 158 -5.40 -11.31 12.90
CA ASN A 158 -4.26 -12.10 12.43
C ASN A 158 -3.42 -11.33 11.40
N TYR A 159 -4.05 -10.63 10.45
CA TYR A 159 -3.33 -9.79 9.49
C TYR A 159 -2.60 -8.62 10.16
N LEU A 160 -3.23 -7.97 11.13
CA LEU A 160 -2.58 -6.93 11.93
C LEU A 160 -1.38 -7.46 12.68
N ARG A 161 -1.47 -8.65 13.29
CA ARG A 161 -0.34 -9.29 13.98
C ARG A 161 0.78 -9.66 13.00
N ALA A 162 0.43 -10.29 11.87
CA ALA A 162 1.39 -10.68 10.85
C ALA A 162 2.17 -9.47 10.33
N PHE A 163 1.46 -8.42 9.91
CA PHE A 163 2.08 -7.17 9.48
C PHE A 163 2.95 -6.57 10.58
N SER A 164 2.47 -6.46 11.80
CA SER A 164 3.18 -5.85 12.92
C SER A 164 4.48 -6.58 13.29
N LEU A 165 4.47 -7.91 13.25
CA LEU A 165 5.67 -8.74 13.46
C LEU A 165 6.70 -8.53 12.36
N LEU A 166 6.23 -8.31 11.13
CA LEU A 166 7.05 -8.19 9.93
C LEU A 166 7.42 -6.74 9.59
N GLN A 167 6.79 -5.70 10.15
CA GLN A 167 6.89 -4.33 9.65
C GLN A 167 8.33 -3.82 9.48
N TRP A 168 9.27 -4.20 10.33
CA TRP A 168 10.67 -3.80 10.17
C TRP A 168 11.39 -4.61 9.09
N TRP A 169 11.08 -5.91 8.96
CA TRP A 169 11.60 -6.75 7.89
C TRP A 169 11.06 -6.30 6.52
N LEU A 170 9.77 -5.94 6.43
CA LEU A 170 9.14 -5.42 5.21
C LEU A 170 9.83 -4.14 4.70
N VAL A 171 10.26 -3.26 5.60
CA VAL A 171 11.04 -2.06 5.24
C VAL A 171 12.36 -2.43 4.56
N GLU A 172 13.07 -3.44 5.08
CA GLU A 172 14.32 -3.90 4.48
C GLU A 172 14.07 -4.70 3.18
N ALA A 173 13.04 -5.56 3.16
CA ALA A 173 12.70 -6.38 1.98
C ALA A 173 12.27 -5.54 0.77
N HIS A 174 11.59 -4.41 1.01
CA HIS A 174 11.27 -3.43 -0.03
C HIS A 174 12.40 -2.44 -0.31
N ALA A 175 13.52 -2.50 0.41
CA ALA A 175 14.59 -1.50 0.35
C ALA A 175 14.03 -0.07 0.42
N VAL A 176 13.09 0.18 1.36
CA VAL A 176 12.36 1.46 1.45
C VAL A 176 13.33 2.62 1.57
N ASP A 177 13.23 3.56 0.64
CA ASP A 177 14.11 4.71 0.56
C ASP A 177 14.09 5.56 1.84
N LEU A 178 15.24 6.14 2.18
CA LEU A 178 15.39 6.97 3.39
C LEU A 178 14.51 8.22 3.33
N THR A 179 14.28 8.78 2.15
CA THR A 179 13.41 9.95 1.98
C THR A 179 11.96 9.61 2.30
N ARG A 180 11.45 8.45 1.83
CA ARG A 180 10.12 7.95 2.18
C ARG A 180 9.98 7.63 3.68
N ARG A 181 11.07 7.19 4.31
CA ARG A 181 11.11 6.95 5.77
C ARG A 181 11.15 8.24 6.59
N ALA A 182 11.65 9.33 6.03
CA ALA A 182 11.69 10.64 6.66
C ALA A 182 10.40 11.43 6.45
N THR A 183 9.59 11.10 5.44
CA THR A 183 8.26 11.67 5.24
C THR A 183 7.25 10.96 6.16
N THR A 184 6.24 11.67 6.61
CA THR A 184 5.19 11.14 7.50
C THR A 184 4.16 10.26 6.79
N TYR A 185 4.39 9.90 5.51
CA TYR A 185 3.37 9.21 4.68
C TYR A 185 3.33 7.69 4.83
N VAL A 186 4.38 7.07 5.40
CA VAL A 186 4.48 5.61 5.54
C VAL A 186 5.00 5.22 6.94
N ASP A 187 4.41 5.81 7.97
CA ASP A 187 4.75 5.51 9.36
C ASP A 187 4.42 4.06 9.72
N LEU A 188 5.32 3.41 10.41
CA LEU A 188 5.07 2.11 11.01
C LEU A 188 4.15 2.24 12.23
N TYR A 189 3.54 1.14 12.63
CA TYR A 189 2.75 1.13 13.85
C TYR A 189 3.63 1.42 15.08
N PRO A 190 3.15 2.26 16.01
CA PRO A 190 3.90 2.62 17.19
C PRO A 190 4.04 1.43 18.15
N GLU A 191 5.13 1.42 18.88
CA GLU A 191 5.47 0.34 19.82
C GLU A 191 4.37 0.09 20.86
N ALA A 192 3.69 1.14 21.32
CA ALA A 192 2.56 1.02 22.25
C ALA A 192 1.43 0.16 21.66
N TYR A 193 1.12 0.34 20.37
CA TYR A 193 0.13 -0.48 19.68
C TYR A 193 0.60 -1.93 19.52
N LEU A 194 1.86 -2.15 19.14
CA LEU A 194 2.42 -3.50 19.00
C LEU A 194 2.32 -4.27 20.33
N ARG A 195 2.66 -3.62 21.44
CA ARG A 195 2.57 -4.22 22.77
C ARG A 195 1.13 -4.64 23.13
N GLN A 196 0.16 -3.77 22.88
CA GLN A 196 -1.25 -4.07 23.10
C GLN A 196 -1.69 -5.24 22.24
N LEU A 197 -1.40 -5.17 20.93
CA LEU A 197 -1.79 -6.19 19.94
C LEU A 197 -1.23 -7.57 20.28
N PHE A 198 0.07 -7.64 20.66
CA PHE A 198 0.73 -8.90 20.98
C PHE A 198 0.42 -9.44 22.38
N SER A 199 -0.01 -8.58 23.32
CA SER A 199 -0.44 -9.00 24.66
C SER A 199 -1.85 -9.60 24.64
N THR A 200 -2.62 -9.36 23.60
CA THR A 200 -3.94 -9.92 23.41
C THR A 200 -3.82 -11.37 22.96
N THR A 201 -4.39 -12.30 23.70
CA THR A 201 -4.24 -13.75 23.45
C THR A 201 -5.36 -14.38 22.62
N THR A 202 -6.47 -13.67 22.49
CA THR A 202 -7.63 -14.07 21.69
C THR A 202 -8.14 -12.87 20.90
N ALA A 203 -8.69 -13.12 19.70
CA ALA A 203 -9.25 -12.05 18.88
C ALA A 203 -10.30 -11.25 19.68
N PRO A 204 -10.16 -9.91 19.81
CA PRO A 204 -11.14 -9.09 20.49
C PRO A 204 -12.43 -9.00 19.68
N GLN A 205 -13.50 -8.45 20.25
CA GLN A 205 -14.68 -8.09 19.45
C GLN A 205 -14.30 -7.05 18.39
N THR A 206 -14.96 -7.08 17.23
CA THR A 206 -14.65 -6.19 16.09
C THR A 206 -14.65 -4.70 16.48
N THR A 207 -15.62 -4.27 17.26
CA THR A 207 -15.70 -2.88 17.76
C THR A 207 -14.50 -2.52 18.65
N GLN A 208 -14.03 -3.44 19.49
CA GLN A 208 -12.84 -3.24 20.32
C GLN A 208 -11.58 -3.18 19.46
N LEU A 209 -11.45 -4.07 18.46
CA LEU A 209 -10.32 -4.09 17.53
C LEU A 209 -10.17 -2.76 16.78
N ILE A 210 -11.30 -2.22 16.29
CA ILE A 210 -11.35 -0.91 15.62
C ILE A 210 -10.97 0.21 16.60
N ALA A 211 -11.56 0.23 17.81
CA ALA A 211 -11.26 1.25 18.82
C ALA A 211 -9.78 1.23 19.23
N ASP A 212 -9.21 0.05 19.44
CA ASP A 212 -7.78 -0.13 19.79
C ASP A 212 -6.88 0.39 18.66
N TYR A 213 -7.20 0.07 17.40
CA TYR A 213 -6.45 0.60 16.26
C TYR A 213 -6.53 2.12 16.21
N LEU A 214 -7.72 2.70 16.23
CA LEU A 214 -7.95 4.14 16.10
C LEU A 214 -7.29 4.94 17.23
N SER A 215 -7.22 4.39 18.44
CA SER A 215 -6.58 5.06 19.59
C SER A 215 -5.06 5.25 19.41
N HIS A 216 -4.41 4.40 18.62
CA HIS A 216 -2.96 4.45 18.37
C HIS A 216 -2.59 4.94 16.97
N ASN A 217 -3.53 4.84 16.03
CA ASN A 217 -3.29 5.09 14.61
C ASN A 217 -4.36 6.00 14.00
N PRO A 218 -4.65 7.19 14.58
CA PRO A 218 -5.68 8.09 14.06
C PRO A 218 -5.15 8.89 12.85
N THR A 219 -4.66 8.20 11.82
CA THR A 219 -4.04 8.82 10.65
C THR A 219 -4.06 7.88 9.45
N ARG A 220 -4.17 8.44 8.23
CA ARG A 220 -4.03 7.72 6.96
C ARG A 220 -2.58 7.34 6.62
N ASN A 221 -1.61 7.89 7.33
CA ASN A 221 -0.19 7.81 6.97
C ASN A 221 0.51 6.56 7.51
N ARG A 222 -0.21 5.47 7.74
CA ARG A 222 0.39 4.19 8.15
C ARG A 222 0.83 3.36 6.95
N ALA A 223 1.95 2.67 7.09
CA ALA A 223 2.47 1.74 6.08
C ALA A 223 1.43 0.64 5.73
N LEU A 224 0.64 0.23 6.70
CA LEU A 224 -0.62 -0.49 6.49
C LEU A 224 -1.76 0.37 7.04
N ASP A 225 -2.49 1.04 6.16
CA ASP A 225 -3.63 1.88 6.51
C ASP A 225 -4.92 1.04 6.53
N MET A 226 -5.46 0.84 7.74
CA MET A 226 -6.68 0.06 7.94
C MET A 226 -7.97 0.89 7.87
N LEU A 227 -7.86 2.22 7.73
CA LEU A 227 -9.04 3.09 7.77
C LEU A 227 -10.07 2.77 6.68
N PRO A 228 -9.68 2.45 5.41
CA PRO A 228 -10.64 2.05 4.39
C PRO A 228 -11.43 0.79 4.77
N LEU A 229 -10.74 -0.24 5.29
CA LEU A 229 -11.35 -1.49 5.71
C LEU A 229 -12.22 -1.31 6.96
N PHE A 230 -11.75 -0.56 7.93
CA PHE A 230 -12.55 -0.27 9.14
C PHE A 230 -13.74 0.63 8.85
N SER A 231 -13.63 1.53 7.88
CA SER A 231 -14.76 2.34 7.41
C SER A 231 -15.86 1.49 6.75
N GLU A 232 -15.49 0.36 6.15
CA GLU A 232 -16.47 -0.60 5.61
C GLU A 232 -17.25 -1.31 6.70
N ILE A 233 -16.65 -1.47 7.89
CA ILE A 233 -17.27 -2.14 9.03
C ILE A 233 -18.01 -1.15 9.93
N ASP A 234 -17.38 -0.02 10.25
CA ASP A 234 -17.90 1.03 11.15
C ASP A 234 -17.43 2.42 10.70
N ALA A 235 -18.10 2.96 9.68
CA ALA A 235 -17.77 4.27 9.11
C ALA A 235 -17.88 5.39 10.16
N ALA A 236 -18.82 5.27 11.13
CA ALA A 236 -19.04 6.29 12.14
C ALA A 236 -17.84 6.37 13.12
N ALA A 237 -17.32 5.23 13.55
CA ALA A 237 -16.14 5.19 14.42
C ALA A 237 -14.91 5.79 13.71
N VAL A 238 -14.66 5.43 12.43
CA VAL A 238 -13.55 5.97 11.65
C VAL A 238 -13.70 7.48 11.44
N GLN A 239 -14.87 7.95 11.00
CA GLN A 239 -15.10 9.38 10.76
C GLN A 239 -14.99 10.22 12.05
N SER A 240 -15.37 9.66 13.19
CA SER A 240 -15.21 10.33 14.48
C SER A 240 -13.74 10.49 14.90
N ALA A 241 -12.90 9.50 14.60
CA ALA A 241 -11.47 9.51 14.97
C ALA A 241 -10.62 10.26 13.94
N VAL A 242 -10.94 10.13 12.66
CA VAL A 242 -10.20 10.71 11.52
C VAL A 242 -11.20 11.31 10.53
N PRO A 243 -11.61 12.58 10.71
CA PRO A 243 -12.57 13.26 9.82
C PRO A 243 -11.88 13.66 8.51
N ASP A 244 -11.67 12.71 7.60
CA ASP A 244 -10.99 12.91 6.33
C ASP A 244 -11.80 12.26 5.19
N ASP A 245 -12.36 13.08 4.30
CA ASP A 245 -13.22 12.64 3.19
C ASP A 245 -12.48 11.79 2.13
N ARG A 246 -11.15 11.73 2.20
CA ARG A 246 -10.31 10.89 1.35
C ARG A 246 -10.31 9.42 1.77
N ILE A 247 -10.82 9.10 2.96
CA ILE A 247 -11.01 7.72 3.39
C ILE A 247 -12.18 7.13 2.60
N LYS A 248 -11.87 6.31 1.59
CA LYS A 248 -12.89 5.61 0.80
C LYS A 248 -13.09 4.22 1.37
N SER A 249 -14.31 3.97 1.86
CA SER A 249 -14.75 2.67 2.40
C SER A 249 -14.58 1.57 1.35
N ARG A 250 -13.87 0.51 1.70
CA ARG A 250 -13.69 -0.68 0.87
C ARG A 250 -13.18 -1.87 1.70
N PRO A 251 -13.56 -3.12 1.37
CA PRO A 251 -13.15 -4.31 2.12
C PRO A 251 -11.71 -4.76 1.78
N THR A 252 -10.77 -3.81 1.73
CA THR A 252 -9.38 -4.07 1.33
C THR A 252 -8.41 -3.52 2.35
N PHE A 253 -7.30 -4.21 2.53
CA PHE A 253 -6.11 -3.60 3.12
C PHE A 253 -5.59 -2.50 2.20
N HIS A 254 -4.92 -1.49 2.78
CA HIS A 254 -4.25 -0.45 2.01
C HIS A 254 -2.77 -0.42 2.43
N TYR A 255 -1.94 -1.17 1.69
CA TYR A 255 -0.52 -1.33 1.96
C TYR A 255 0.30 -0.37 1.12
N ARG A 256 0.98 0.57 1.77
CA ARG A 256 1.63 1.73 1.16
C ARG A 256 3.15 1.70 1.20
N LEU A 257 3.76 0.65 1.75
CA LEU A 257 5.20 0.60 2.04
C LEU A 257 6.09 0.48 0.81
N PRO A 258 5.75 -0.28 -0.27
CA PRO A 258 6.66 -0.53 -1.37
C PRO A 258 7.12 0.74 -2.09
N ASN A 259 8.41 0.82 -2.45
CA ASN A 259 8.89 1.80 -3.41
C ASN A 259 8.31 1.51 -4.80
N CYS A 260 8.16 2.56 -5.61
CA CYS A 260 8.02 2.42 -7.05
C CYS A 260 9.43 2.39 -7.67
N GLN A 261 9.86 1.23 -8.15
CA GLN A 261 11.16 1.06 -8.82
C GLN A 261 10.97 0.82 -10.32
N ILE A 262 10.02 1.55 -10.91
CA ILE A 262 9.56 1.36 -12.30
C ILE A 262 10.67 1.56 -13.33
N ASP A 263 11.69 2.35 -13.02
CA ASP A 263 12.88 2.60 -13.82
C ASP A 263 13.87 1.42 -13.83
N SER A 264 13.74 0.47 -12.88
CA SER A 264 14.60 -0.73 -12.85
C SER A 264 14.02 -1.85 -13.72
N SER A 265 14.85 -2.42 -14.61
CA SER A 265 14.48 -3.58 -15.44
C SER A 265 14.21 -4.84 -14.62
N ASP A 266 14.78 -4.93 -13.42
CA ASP A 266 14.69 -6.10 -12.54
C ASP A 266 13.49 -6.04 -11.59
N TRP A 267 12.71 -4.96 -11.68
CA TRP A 267 11.52 -4.77 -10.85
C TRP A 267 10.21 -4.88 -11.65
N SER A 268 9.22 -5.46 -11.00
CA SER A 268 7.83 -5.49 -11.45
C SER A 268 6.87 -5.44 -10.25
N LEU A 269 5.58 -5.28 -10.48
CA LEU A 269 4.55 -5.37 -9.42
C LEU A 269 4.58 -6.71 -8.68
N ALA A 270 5.02 -7.79 -9.35
CA ALA A 270 5.15 -9.10 -8.72
C ALA A 270 6.20 -9.09 -7.59
N ASN A 271 7.30 -8.32 -7.72
CA ASN A 271 8.29 -8.18 -6.66
C ASN A 271 7.65 -7.58 -5.39
N SER A 272 6.92 -6.48 -5.55
CA SER A 272 6.25 -5.82 -4.42
C SER A 272 5.14 -6.70 -3.81
N TRP A 273 4.35 -7.36 -4.64
CA TRP A 273 3.34 -8.32 -4.18
C TRP A 273 3.95 -9.50 -3.42
N ASN A 274 5.02 -10.08 -3.91
CA ASN A 274 5.62 -11.26 -3.32
C ASN A 274 6.21 -11.01 -1.92
N VAL A 275 6.57 -9.76 -1.62
CA VAL A 275 6.92 -9.34 -0.25
C VAL A 275 5.66 -9.25 0.62
N TRP A 276 4.54 -8.70 0.13
CA TRP A 276 3.28 -8.70 0.84
C TRP A 276 2.74 -10.12 1.05
N TRP A 277 2.93 -11.02 0.09
CA TRP A 277 2.54 -12.42 0.18
C TRP A 277 3.04 -13.09 1.48
N THR A 278 4.18 -12.68 2.01
CA THR A 278 4.69 -13.16 3.32
C THR A 278 3.72 -12.81 4.46
N VAL A 279 3.09 -11.64 4.42
CA VAL A 279 2.04 -11.24 5.38
C VAL A 279 0.81 -12.11 5.23
N GLU A 280 0.39 -12.36 3.98
CA GLU A 280 -0.75 -13.23 3.65
C GLU A 280 -0.59 -14.62 4.29
N GLU A 281 0.58 -15.25 4.10
CA GLU A 281 0.85 -16.59 4.58
C GLU A 281 1.04 -16.66 6.10
N LEU A 282 1.74 -15.68 6.69
CA LEU A 282 1.92 -15.63 8.14
C LEU A 282 0.59 -15.42 8.85
N ALA A 283 -0.33 -14.64 8.30
CA ALA A 283 -1.65 -14.40 8.87
C ALA A 283 -2.50 -15.69 9.02
N GLN A 284 -2.20 -16.73 8.25
CA GLN A 284 -2.87 -18.03 8.33
C GLN A 284 -2.25 -18.99 9.37
N ARG A 285 -1.12 -18.61 9.97
CA ARG A 285 -0.33 -19.46 10.88
C ARG A 285 -0.53 -19.06 12.34
N GLN A 286 -1.72 -19.32 12.90
CA GLN A 286 -2.09 -18.88 14.26
C GLN A 286 -1.05 -19.24 15.33
N LYS A 287 -0.53 -20.49 15.32
CA LYS A 287 0.48 -20.94 16.30
C LYS A 287 1.78 -20.17 16.18
N ASP A 288 2.18 -19.82 14.95
CA ASP A 288 3.39 -19.06 14.69
C ASP A 288 3.20 -17.61 15.14
N LEU A 289 2.03 -17.02 14.86
CA LEU A 289 1.68 -15.68 15.36
C LEU A 289 1.74 -15.62 16.89
N ASP A 290 1.23 -16.64 17.60
CA ASP A 290 1.26 -16.70 19.06
C ASP A 290 2.70 -16.80 19.59
N THR A 291 3.50 -17.69 19.00
CA THR A 291 4.91 -17.89 19.36
C THR A 291 5.75 -16.64 19.11
N LEU A 292 5.61 -16.02 17.95
CA LEU A 292 6.35 -14.81 17.55
C LEU A 292 5.94 -13.60 18.40
N SER A 293 4.65 -13.45 18.70
CA SER A 293 4.15 -12.39 19.59
C SER A 293 4.71 -12.52 21.01
N ALA A 294 4.71 -13.74 21.56
CA ALA A 294 5.30 -13.98 22.87
C ALA A 294 6.80 -13.65 22.89
N ARG A 295 7.54 -14.09 21.86
CA ARG A 295 8.97 -13.79 21.72
C ARG A 295 9.26 -12.30 21.60
N TYR A 296 8.44 -11.55 20.85
CA TYR A 296 8.57 -10.09 20.75
C TYR A 296 8.41 -9.45 22.12
N LEU A 297 7.38 -9.82 22.88
CA LEU A 297 7.11 -9.29 24.23
C LEU A 297 8.20 -9.64 25.23
N GLU A 298 8.79 -10.83 25.14
CA GLU A 298 9.92 -11.23 25.99
C GLU A 298 11.15 -10.33 25.75
N GLN A 299 11.48 -10.08 24.49
CA GLN A 299 12.58 -9.17 24.15
C GLN A 299 12.30 -7.74 24.58
N HIS A 300 11.03 -7.33 24.56
CA HIS A 300 10.61 -5.98 24.99
C HIS A 300 10.75 -5.75 26.50
N ARG A 301 10.65 -6.79 27.32
CA ARG A 301 10.82 -6.70 28.80
C ARG A 301 12.24 -6.33 29.22
N ALA A 302 13.23 -6.48 28.35
CA ALA A 302 14.56 -5.95 28.57
C ALA A 302 14.51 -4.41 28.56
N VAL A 303 15.28 -3.77 29.43
CA VAL A 303 15.28 -2.30 29.70
C VAL A 303 15.46 -1.42 28.43
N LEU A 304 15.88 -1.99 27.32
CA LEU A 304 16.21 -1.29 26.08
C LEU A 304 15.20 -1.52 24.93
N GLY A 305 14.07 -2.20 25.17
CA GLY A 305 13.12 -2.56 24.11
C GLY A 305 13.66 -3.60 23.11
N VAL A 306 12.92 -3.84 22.02
CA VAL A 306 13.33 -4.75 20.94
C VAL A 306 14.29 -4.03 20.01
N LYS A 307 15.52 -4.55 19.86
CA LYS A 307 16.47 -4.00 18.89
C LYS A 307 16.05 -4.36 17.47
N ARG A 308 15.69 -3.35 16.68
CA ARG A 308 15.20 -3.51 15.30
C ARG A 308 16.05 -4.45 14.47
N ASN A 309 17.35 -4.20 14.35
CA ASN A 309 18.25 -5.02 13.49
C ASN A 309 18.30 -6.49 13.94
N THR A 310 18.26 -6.74 15.27
CA THR A 310 18.23 -8.11 15.81
C THR A 310 16.92 -8.82 15.47
N TRP A 311 15.80 -8.08 15.54
CA TRP A 311 14.48 -8.62 15.18
C TRP A 311 14.37 -8.90 13.69
N VAL A 312 14.85 -7.98 12.85
CA VAL A 312 14.88 -8.17 11.39
C VAL A 312 15.68 -9.40 11.01
N ALA A 313 16.91 -9.55 11.54
CA ALA A 313 17.74 -10.72 11.25
C ALA A 313 17.09 -12.03 11.73
N PHE A 314 16.43 -12.00 12.90
CA PHE A 314 15.68 -13.15 13.40
C PHE A 314 14.51 -13.48 12.49
N MET A 315 13.68 -12.49 12.07
CA MET A 315 12.54 -12.71 11.20
C MET A 315 12.97 -13.20 9.81
N ASP A 316 14.05 -12.65 9.25
CA ASP A 316 14.59 -13.09 7.96
C ASP A 316 14.99 -14.58 7.99
N GLN A 317 15.71 -15.01 9.02
CA GLN A 317 16.06 -16.42 9.19
C GLN A 317 14.82 -17.29 9.42
N TRP A 318 13.90 -16.83 10.28
CA TRP A 318 12.68 -17.57 10.59
C TRP A 318 11.82 -17.79 9.33
N LEU A 319 11.68 -16.76 8.50
CA LEU A 319 10.92 -16.83 7.25
C LEU A 319 11.53 -17.83 6.27
N ARG A 320 12.86 -17.84 6.13
CA ARG A 320 13.57 -18.84 5.29
C ARG A 320 13.36 -20.27 5.79
N ASP A 321 13.48 -20.47 7.09
CA ASP A 321 13.30 -21.79 7.72
C ASP A 321 11.86 -22.31 7.55
N HIS A 322 10.89 -21.41 7.29
CA HIS A 322 9.47 -21.73 7.09
C HIS A 322 9.00 -21.56 5.64
N GLU A 323 9.91 -21.37 4.69
CA GLU A 323 9.66 -21.22 3.24
C GLU A 323 8.74 -20.03 2.89
N LEU A 324 8.85 -18.94 3.66
CA LEU A 324 8.07 -17.71 3.48
C LEU A 324 8.87 -16.53 2.89
N ALA A 325 10.17 -16.66 2.69
CA ALA A 325 11.04 -15.66 2.06
C ALA A 325 11.86 -16.24 0.92
#